data_b68101e21bc13fdc9dba1a929c539de1
#
_entry.id   b68101e21bc13fdc9dba1a929c539de1
#
_cell.length_a   1.000
_cell.length_b   1.000
_cell.length_c   1.000
_cell.angle_alpha   90.00
_cell.angle_beta   90.00
_cell.angle_gamma   90.00
#
_symmetry.space_group_name_H-M   'P 1'
#
loop_
_entity.id
_entity.type
_entity.pdbx_description
1 polymer ?
#
loop_
_entity_poly.entity_id
_entity_poly.type
_entity_poly.pdbx_seq_one_letter_code
_entity_poly.pdbx_strand_id
1 'polypeptide(L)'
;MNTFVKIGENFASFWNLLVLSKNNLFNSAVYKKQNRKLRKLMKRAYEIPFYRKKFDTAGLKPKDIKNREDLVKFPILTKNEIKEWLTPLVDSEKERMHIVSTSGSTGMPLKTIVSPRENAFLTANWLRIAVKNGVNPFTAKTLALKDPQIVAAGNESIIQKFGILRRKKLPFTAEPDYLVAEFNKYKPDFFYAHKTKLLQMIDYAEKNSITLYHPPAYAVISEMISEQDEKVFRKYLGDHIFTSYVWMETGACTFTKVGSIKPHIVTNDTHIINVVNEEGKLDSHGKMLLTNLNFLTYPIINYDVGDNADVYEEDGIEFIAKIHGRVNDWICLRDGRKYDYHPFYRAFEAQDKVIHFRIIQEDYENITIQLVASARITETEKKNIECDVLNQLKHIIHAEELVYLFDWRDKIEPDKSGKTRFIVSKVKE
;
A
#
# COMPACT_ATOMS: atom_id res chain seq x y z
N MET A 1 -12.74 -24.31 -1.30
CA MET A 1 -11.59 -24.80 -0.48
C MET A 1 -12.12 -25.54 0.74
N ASN A 2 -11.63 -26.76 1.02
CA ASN A 2 -12.12 -27.68 2.07
C ASN A 2 -11.80 -27.13 3.49
N THR A 3 -12.66 -27.45 4.49
CA THR A 3 -12.52 -27.05 5.91
C THR A 3 -11.17 -27.47 6.51
N PHE A 4 -10.63 -28.63 6.16
CA PHE A 4 -9.32 -29.10 6.59
C PHE A 4 -8.16 -28.21 6.12
N VAL A 5 -8.24 -27.68 4.89
CA VAL A 5 -7.25 -26.74 4.35
C VAL A 5 -7.27 -25.43 5.16
N LYS A 6 -8.45 -24.91 5.49
CA LYS A 6 -8.59 -23.70 6.32
C LYS A 6 -8.02 -23.88 7.74
N ILE A 7 -8.22 -25.04 8.35
CA ILE A 7 -7.64 -25.36 9.67
C ILE A 7 -6.10 -25.41 9.57
N GLY A 8 -5.59 -26.08 8.54
CA GLY A 8 -4.13 -26.13 8.28
C GLY A 8 -3.51 -24.75 8.05
N GLU A 9 -4.20 -23.88 7.30
CA GLU A 9 -3.75 -22.49 7.09
C GLU A 9 -3.71 -21.67 8.37
N ASN A 10 -4.73 -21.79 9.23
CA ASN A 10 -4.75 -21.08 10.51
C ASN A 10 -3.60 -21.52 11.41
N PHE A 11 -3.31 -22.82 11.48
CA PHE A 11 -2.17 -23.37 12.22
C PHE A 11 -0.84 -22.89 11.61
N ALA A 12 -0.71 -22.94 10.30
CA ALA A 12 0.48 -22.45 9.59
C ALA A 12 0.68 -20.93 9.79
N SER A 13 -0.41 -20.15 9.80
CA SER A 13 -0.35 -18.71 10.08
C SER A 13 0.17 -18.43 11.49
N PHE A 14 -0.33 -19.17 12.48
CA PHE A 14 0.12 -19.07 13.86
C PHE A 14 1.60 -19.43 14.01
N TRP A 15 2.02 -20.56 13.44
CA TRP A 15 3.41 -20.99 13.45
C TRP A 15 4.34 -19.98 12.76
N ASN A 16 3.95 -19.50 11.59
CA ASN A 16 4.68 -18.47 10.87
C ASN A 16 4.78 -17.18 11.69
N LEU A 17 3.71 -16.77 12.39
CA LEU A 17 3.72 -15.59 13.25
C LEU A 17 4.77 -15.74 14.37
N LEU A 18 4.80 -16.88 15.05
CA LEU A 18 5.80 -17.16 16.10
C LEU A 18 7.23 -17.08 15.56
N VAL A 19 7.48 -17.70 14.38
CA VAL A 19 8.79 -17.69 13.74
C VAL A 19 9.19 -16.28 13.29
N LEU A 20 8.28 -15.54 12.67
CA LEU A 20 8.55 -14.21 12.17
C LEU A 20 8.71 -13.17 13.29
N SER A 21 7.94 -13.30 14.37
CA SER A 21 8.03 -12.39 15.52
C SER A 21 9.35 -12.48 16.27
N LYS A 22 10.00 -13.67 16.24
CA LYS A 22 11.34 -13.88 16.81
C LYS A 22 12.46 -13.29 15.93
N ASN A 23 12.20 -12.98 14.67
CA ASN A 23 13.22 -12.40 13.81
C ASN A 23 13.49 -10.95 14.24
N ASN A 24 14.75 -10.68 14.54
CA ASN A 24 15.16 -9.30 14.74
C ASN A 24 15.39 -8.64 13.37
N LEU A 25 14.54 -7.70 13.01
CA LEU A 25 14.66 -6.90 11.79
C LEU A 25 15.68 -5.76 11.93
N PHE A 26 16.10 -5.50 13.18
CA PHE A 26 17.02 -4.43 13.57
C PHE A 26 18.45 -4.96 13.78
N ASN A 27 18.85 -5.97 12.99
CA ASN A 27 20.19 -6.53 13.08
C ASN A 27 20.65 -7.01 11.70
N SER A 28 21.88 -6.67 11.32
CA SER A 28 22.52 -7.06 10.05
C SER A 28 22.54 -8.58 9.79
N ALA A 29 22.38 -9.42 10.83
CA ALA A 29 22.23 -10.86 10.66
C ALA A 29 20.99 -11.26 9.82
N VAL A 30 20.01 -10.36 9.64
CA VAL A 30 18.84 -10.56 8.78
C VAL A 30 19.27 -10.82 7.33
N TYR A 31 20.33 -10.16 6.84
CA TYR A 31 20.83 -10.32 5.47
C TYR A 31 21.40 -11.72 5.18
N LYS A 32 22.02 -12.38 6.17
CA LYS A 32 22.42 -13.79 6.01
C LYS A 32 21.23 -14.70 5.75
N LYS A 33 20.12 -14.45 6.45
CA LYS A 33 18.86 -15.19 6.28
C LYS A 33 18.21 -14.85 4.94
N GLN A 34 18.19 -13.58 4.56
CA GLN A 34 17.73 -13.09 3.27
C GLN A 34 18.44 -13.78 2.12
N ASN A 35 19.79 -13.75 2.11
CA ASN A 35 20.62 -14.36 1.08
C ASN A 35 20.41 -15.88 0.96
N ARG A 36 20.21 -16.58 2.10
CA ARG A 36 19.89 -18.00 2.08
C ARG A 36 18.53 -18.29 1.42
N LYS A 37 17.52 -17.47 1.74
CA LYS A 37 16.18 -17.59 1.13
C LYS A 37 16.23 -17.24 -0.36
N LEU A 38 16.95 -16.19 -0.73
CA LEU A 38 17.13 -15.79 -2.13
C LEU A 38 17.72 -16.94 -2.96
N ARG A 39 18.80 -17.54 -2.51
CA ARG A 39 19.40 -18.69 -3.22
C ARG A 39 18.43 -19.87 -3.38
N LYS A 40 17.59 -20.13 -2.37
CA LYS A 40 16.54 -21.15 -2.46
C LYS A 40 15.48 -20.75 -3.49
N LEU A 41 15.05 -19.50 -3.48
CA LEU A 41 14.07 -18.94 -4.43
C LEU A 41 14.59 -19.04 -5.87
N MET A 42 15.84 -18.64 -6.13
CA MET A 42 16.43 -18.69 -7.47
C MET A 42 16.55 -20.13 -8.00
N LYS A 43 16.92 -21.09 -7.14
CA LYS A 43 16.92 -22.53 -7.52
C LYS A 43 15.53 -22.99 -7.90
N ARG A 44 14.52 -22.64 -7.10
CA ARG A 44 13.12 -23.00 -7.37
C ARG A 44 12.58 -22.32 -8.64
N ALA A 45 12.87 -21.04 -8.83
CA ALA A 45 12.49 -20.31 -10.03
C ALA A 45 13.07 -20.96 -11.30
N TYR A 46 14.31 -21.42 -11.28
CA TYR A 46 14.94 -22.09 -12.41
C TYR A 46 14.23 -23.38 -12.85
N GLU A 47 13.46 -24.02 -11.98
CA GLU A 47 12.64 -25.21 -12.29
C GLU A 47 11.34 -24.83 -13.05
N ILE A 48 10.92 -23.56 -13.00
CA ILE A 48 9.69 -23.06 -13.60
C ILE A 48 9.98 -22.59 -15.03
N PRO A 49 9.26 -23.08 -16.06
CA PRO A 49 9.56 -22.77 -17.46
C PRO A 49 9.60 -21.26 -17.77
N PHE A 50 8.68 -20.48 -17.18
CA PHE A 50 8.65 -19.03 -17.32
C PHE A 50 9.96 -18.37 -16.88
N TYR A 51 10.47 -18.72 -15.70
CA TYR A 51 11.72 -18.18 -15.19
C TYR A 51 12.95 -18.81 -15.84
N ARG A 52 12.88 -20.07 -16.23
CA ARG A 52 13.97 -20.73 -17.00
C ARG A 52 14.31 -19.93 -18.24
N LYS A 53 13.28 -19.51 -19.00
CA LYS A 53 13.47 -18.65 -20.18
C LYS A 53 14.19 -17.33 -19.83
N LYS A 54 13.81 -16.68 -18.71
CA LYS A 54 14.48 -15.42 -18.26
C LYS A 54 15.95 -15.67 -17.91
N PHE A 55 16.27 -16.76 -17.22
CA PHE A 55 17.64 -17.14 -16.92
C PHE A 55 18.47 -17.37 -18.18
N ASP A 56 17.93 -18.13 -19.11
CA ASP A 56 18.63 -18.50 -20.35
C ASP A 56 18.83 -17.26 -21.26
N THR A 57 17.85 -16.37 -21.35
CA THR A 57 17.97 -15.10 -22.09
C THR A 57 19.04 -14.18 -21.49
N ALA A 58 19.17 -14.15 -20.16
CA ALA A 58 20.19 -13.35 -19.47
C ALA A 58 21.55 -14.04 -19.37
N GLY A 59 21.70 -15.27 -19.85
CA GLY A 59 22.94 -16.06 -19.71
C GLY A 59 23.30 -16.40 -18.25
N LEU A 60 22.29 -16.42 -17.35
CA LEU A 60 22.50 -16.61 -15.91
C LEU A 60 22.13 -18.03 -15.46
N LYS A 61 22.70 -18.42 -14.33
CA LYS A 61 22.32 -19.62 -13.57
C LYS A 61 21.96 -19.24 -12.13
N PRO A 62 21.21 -20.05 -11.39
CA PRO A 62 20.83 -19.74 -10.00
C PRO A 62 22.01 -19.45 -9.07
N LYS A 63 23.17 -20.00 -9.34
CA LYS A 63 24.41 -19.79 -8.56
C LYS A 63 24.99 -18.38 -8.71
N ASP A 64 24.63 -17.66 -9.76
CA ASP A 64 25.14 -16.32 -10.09
C ASP A 64 24.41 -15.23 -9.28
N ILE A 65 23.26 -15.57 -8.67
CA ILE A 65 22.46 -14.68 -7.83
C ILE A 65 22.56 -15.14 -6.37
N LYS A 66 23.44 -14.51 -5.59
CA LYS A 66 23.75 -14.91 -4.21
C LYS A 66 23.17 -13.98 -3.14
N ASN A 67 23.00 -12.72 -3.50
CA ASN A 67 22.58 -11.62 -2.63
C ASN A 67 21.70 -10.61 -3.41
N ARG A 68 21.24 -9.55 -2.73
CA ARG A 68 20.36 -8.52 -3.31
C ARG A 68 21.06 -7.74 -4.45
N GLU A 69 22.36 -7.54 -4.35
CA GLU A 69 23.15 -6.80 -5.34
C GLU A 69 23.23 -7.56 -6.66
N ASP A 70 23.26 -8.89 -6.60
CA ASP A 70 23.25 -9.72 -7.81
C ASP A 70 21.89 -9.69 -8.54
N LEU A 71 20.78 -9.36 -7.84
CA LEU A 71 19.46 -9.32 -8.46
C LEU A 71 19.33 -8.30 -9.59
N VAL A 72 20.12 -7.23 -9.60
CA VAL A 72 20.12 -6.27 -10.71
C VAL A 72 20.54 -6.89 -12.04
N LYS A 73 21.26 -8.02 -12.01
CA LYS A 73 21.64 -8.80 -13.19
C LYS A 73 20.45 -9.60 -13.76
N PHE A 74 19.45 -9.87 -12.91
CA PHE A 74 18.30 -10.68 -13.29
C PHE A 74 17.24 -9.82 -13.98
N PRO A 75 16.63 -10.28 -15.08
CA PRO A 75 15.66 -9.49 -15.83
C PRO A 75 14.50 -9.00 -14.95
N ILE A 76 14.13 -7.75 -15.12
CA ILE A 76 12.99 -7.14 -14.45
C ILE A 76 11.72 -7.90 -14.85
N LEU A 77 10.87 -8.15 -13.87
CA LEU A 77 9.54 -8.71 -14.05
C LEU A 77 8.53 -7.59 -14.14
N THR A 78 7.80 -7.52 -15.23
CA THR A 78 6.77 -6.50 -15.45
C THR A 78 5.36 -7.02 -15.09
N LYS A 79 4.44 -6.08 -14.85
CA LYS A 79 3.02 -6.40 -14.61
C LYS A 79 2.39 -7.17 -15.77
N ASN A 80 2.73 -6.82 -17.00
CA ASN A 80 2.23 -7.49 -18.20
C ASN A 80 2.72 -8.93 -18.28
N GLU A 81 4.00 -9.19 -18.02
CA GLU A 81 4.54 -10.54 -18.00
C GLU A 81 3.89 -11.42 -16.92
N ILE A 82 3.62 -10.89 -15.74
CA ILE A 82 2.87 -11.64 -14.69
C ILE A 82 1.47 -11.99 -15.21
N LYS A 83 0.80 -11.03 -15.84
CA LYS A 83 -0.54 -11.22 -16.38
C LYS A 83 -0.57 -12.32 -17.46
N GLU A 84 0.35 -12.24 -18.41
CA GLU A 84 0.47 -13.23 -19.50
C GLU A 84 0.79 -14.62 -18.93
N TRP A 85 1.67 -14.69 -17.93
CA TRP A 85 2.05 -15.95 -17.31
C TRP A 85 0.95 -16.58 -16.46
N LEU A 86 0.32 -15.81 -15.56
CA LEU A 86 -0.59 -16.36 -14.55
C LEU A 86 -2.05 -16.42 -14.99
N THR A 87 -2.51 -15.54 -15.90
CA THR A 87 -3.94 -15.54 -16.31
C THR A 87 -4.41 -16.89 -16.84
N PRO A 88 -3.66 -17.60 -17.70
CA PRO A 88 -4.08 -18.92 -18.19
C PRO A 88 -4.18 -19.99 -17.10
N LEU A 89 -3.47 -19.80 -15.97
CA LEU A 89 -3.42 -20.77 -14.88
C LEU A 89 -4.52 -20.55 -13.83
N VAL A 90 -5.17 -19.39 -13.81
CA VAL A 90 -6.17 -19.03 -12.78
C VAL A 90 -7.29 -20.05 -12.71
N ASP A 91 -7.87 -20.44 -13.85
CA ASP A 91 -9.01 -21.35 -13.86
C ASP A 91 -8.66 -22.78 -13.42
N SER A 92 -7.48 -23.27 -13.74
CA SER A 92 -7.00 -24.58 -13.32
C SER A 92 -6.60 -24.63 -11.83
N GLU A 93 -6.18 -23.49 -11.25
CA GLU A 93 -5.67 -23.43 -9.89
C GLU A 93 -6.69 -22.95 -8.84
N LYS A 94 -7.81 -22.32 -9.26
CA LYS A 94 -8.78 -21.67 -8.35
C LYS A 94 -9.37 -22.56 -7.26
N GLU A 95 -9.43 -23.88 -7.46
CA GLU A 95 -9.96 -24.81 -6.46
C GLU A 95 -8.94 -25.15 -5.36
N ARG A 96 -7.65 -25.12 -5.69
CA ARG A 96 -6.55 -25.53 -4.82
C ARG A 96 -5.74 -24.36 -4.27
N MET A 97 -5.80 -23.21 -4.93
CA MET A 97 -5.02 -22.02 -4.63
C MET A 97 -5.92 -20.81 -4.31
N HIS A 98 -5.39 -19.84 -3.64
CA HIS A 98 -6.02 -18.52 -3.50
C HIS A 98 -5.73 -17.68 -4.73
N ILE A 99 -6.78 -17.11 -5.30
CA ILE A 99 -6.64 -16.11 -6.35
C ILE A 99 -6.72 -14.73 -5.70
N VAL A 100 -5.65 -13.98 -5.79
CA VAL A 100 -5.55 -12.62 -5.26
C VAL A 100 -5.62 -11.66 -6.42
N SER A 101 -6.58 -10.72 -6.38
CA SER A 101 -6.80 -9.74 -7.45
C SER A 101 -6.43 -8.33 -6.97
N THR A 102 -5.69 -7.60 -7.80
CA THR A 102 -5.46 -6.17 -7.56
C THR A 102 -6.68 -5.36 -7.98
N SER A 103 -6.84 -4.18 -7.42
CA SER A 103 -7.96 -3.29 -7.73
C SER A 103 -7.98 -2.70 -9.14
N GLY A 104 -6.93 -2.90 -9.93
CA GLY A 104 -6.89 -2.55 -11.35
C GLY A 104 -7.04 -1.06 -11.67
N SER A 105 -6.45 -0.18 -10.87
CA SER A 105 -6.52 1.29 -11.05
C SER A 105 -6.10 1.80 -12.44
N THR A 106 -5.43 0.98 -13.25
CA THR A 106 -4.94 1.31 -14.60
C THR A 106 -5.56 0.46 -15.70
N GLY A 107 -6.67 -0.25 -15.43
CA GLY A 107 -7.31 -1.16 -16.38
C GLY A 107 -7.71 -2.49 -15.75
N MET A 108 -7.56 -3.61 -16.47
CA MET A 108 -7.95 -4.93 -15.94
C MET A 108 -7.10 -5.31 -14.71
N PRO A 109 -7.74 -5.86 -13.64
CA PRO A 109 -7.05 -6.31 -12.45
C PRO A 109 -5.99 -7.37 -12.76
N LEU A 110 -4.83 -7.28 -12.11
CA LEU A 110 -3.87 -8.36 -12.09
C LEU A 110 -4.34 -9.44 -11.13
N LYS A 111 -4.38 -10.68 -11.59
CA LYS A 111 -4.65 -11.86 -10.76
C LYS A 111 -3.34 -12.58 -10.48
N THR A 112 -3.06 -12.84 -9.21
CA THR A 112 -1.94 -13.66 -8.76
C THR A 112 -2.46 -14.92 -8.08
N ILE A 113 -1.66 -15.98 -8.09
CA ILE A 113 -2.01 -17.28 -7.55
C ILE A 113 -1.11 -17.54 -6.34
N VAL A 114 -1.73 -17.80 -5.21
CA VAL A 114 -1.04 -17.97 -3.92
C VAL A 114 -1.46 -19.30 -3.29
N SER A 115 -0.50 -20.14 -2.96
CA SER A 115 -0.81 -21.41 -2.28
C SER A 115 -1.34 -21.18 -0.87
N PRO A 116 -2.09 -22.12 -0.26
CA PRO A 116 -2.56 -22.03 1.12
C PRO A 116 -1.43 -21.74 2.12
N ARG A 117 -0.26 -22.32 1.92
CA ARG A 117 0.91 -22.09 2.77
C ARG A 117 1.45 -20.66 2.64
N GLU A 118 1.50 -20.13 1.43
CA GLU A 118 1.94 -18.76 1.16
C GLU A 118 0.91 -17.74 1.66
N ASN A 119 -0.40 -18.04 1.55
CA ASN A 119 -1.45 -17.21 2.12
C ASN A 119 -1.39 -17.17 3.66
N ALA A 120 -1.11 -18.31 4.30
CA ALA A 120 -0.85 -18.36 5.72
C ALA A 120 0.37 -17.50 6.13
N PHE A 121 1.41 -17.47 5.28
CA PHE A 121 2.56 -16.62 5.48
C PHE A 121 2.21 -15.12 5.34
N LEU A 122 1.42 -14.72 4.33
CA LEU A 122 0.96 -13.33 4.17
C LEU A 122 0.19 -12.84 5.39
N THR A 123 -0.72 -13.67 5.89
CA THR A 123 -1.49 -13.39 7.11
C THR A 123 -0.57 -13.20 8.33
N ALA A 124 0.39 -14.11 8.52
CA ALA A 124 1.34 -14.05 9.62
C ALA A 124 2.26 -12.81 9.53
N ASN A 125 2.69 -12.45 8.33
CA ASN A 125 3.54 -11.28 8.12
C ASN A 125 2.80 -9.97 8.45
N TRP A 126 1.53 -9.85 8.08
CA TRP A 126 0.69 -8.73 8.47
C TRP A 126 0.48 -8.66 10.00
N LEU A 127 0.15 -9.79 10.63
CA LEU A 127 -0.01 -9.85 12.09
C LEU A 127 1.30 -9.52 12.82
N ARG A 128 2.47 -9.93 12.29
CA ARG A 128 3.76 -9.56 12.85
C ARG A 128 3.96 -8.04 12.88
N ILE A 129 3.57 -7.34 11.82
CA ILE A 129 3.66 -5.87 11.77
C ILE A 129 2.81 -5.25 12.87
N ALA A 130 1.60 -5.73 13.08
CA ALA A 130 0.74 -5.30 14.18
C ALA A 130 1.39 -5.59 15.55
N VAL A 131 1.97 -6.79 15.74
CA VAL A 131 2.72 -7.15 16.97
C VAL A 131 3.91 -6.24 17.22
N LYS A 132 4.69 -5.91 16.17
CA LYS A 132 5.82 -4.97 16.27
C LYS A 132 5.39 -3.55 16.65
N ASN A 133 4.12 -3.23 16.44
CA ASN A 133 3.47 -1.98 16.81
C ASN A 133 2.62 -2.11 18.08
N GLY A 134 2.90 -3.09 18.95
CA GLY A 134 2.28 -3.22 20.28
C GLY A 134 0.91 -3.91 20.32
N VAL A 135 0.41 -4.39 19.17
CA VAL A 135 -0.88 -5.09 19.12
C VAL A 135 -0.69 -6.54 19.56
N ASN A 136 -1.38 -6.96 20.61
CA ASN A 136 -1.46 -8.38 20.97
C ASN A 136 -2.57 -9.08 20.16
N PRO A 137 -2.27 -9.89 19.14
CA PRO A 137 -3.28 -10.48 18.27
C PRO A 137 -4.19 -11.47 18.98
N PHE A 138 -3.79 -12.00 20.14
CA PHE A 138 -4.58 -12.97 20.89
C PHE A 138 -5.73 -12.32 21.67
N THR A 139 -5.51 -11.11 22.18
CA THR A 139 -6.48 -10.42 23.04
C THR A 139 -7.13 -9.22 22.38
N ALA A 140 -6.47 -8.60 21.38
CA ALA A 140 -6.93 -7.39 20.75
C ALA A 140 -8.22 -7.60 19.94
N LYS A 141 -9.18 -6.68 20.12
CA LYS A 141 -10.33 -6.51 19.24
C LYS A 141 -9.88 -5.76 17.97
N THR A 142 -9.83 -6.47 16.86
CA THR A 142 -9.45 -5.86 15.57
C THR A 142 -10.69 -5.49 14.77
N LEU A 143 -10.76 -4.25 14.28
CA LEU A 143 -11.71 -3.81 13.27
C LEU A 143 -10.98 -3.56 11.95
N ALA A 144 -11.53 -4.06 10.85
CA ALA A 144 -10.93 -3.94 9.54
C ALA A 144 -11.96 -3.51 8.49
N LEU A 145 -11.68 -2.49 7.72
CA LEU A 145 -12.45 -2.19 6.52
C LEU A 145 -11.94 -3.07 5.37
N LYS A 146 -12.84 -3.84 4.76
CA LYS A 146 -12.51 -4.86 3.76
C LYS A 146 -13.43 -4.81 2.56
N ASP A 147 -13.01 -5.46 1.47
CA ASP A 147 -13.85 -5.70 0.31
C ASP A 147 -15.16 -6.40 0.72
N PRO A 148 -16.33 -5.97 0.19
CA PRO A 148 -17.62 -6.59 0.49
C PRO A 148 -17.65 -8.11 0.29
N GLN A 149 -16.96 -8.62 -0.72
CA GLN A 149 -16.87 -10.07 -0.97
C GLN A 149 -16.13 -10.80 0.16
N ILE A 150 -15.09 -10.19 0.73
CA ILE A 150 -14.35 -10.73 1.87
C ILE A 150 -15.20 -10.67 3.15
N VAL A 151 -16.04 -9.66 3.28
CA VAL A 151 -16.98 -9.53 4.42
C VAL A 151 -18.08 -10.58 4.31
N ALA A 152 -18.70 -10.74 3.13
CA ALA A 152 -19.77 -11.69 2.87
C ALA A 152 -19.33 -13.15 3.01
N ALA A 153 -18.06 -13.46 2.75
CA ALA A 153 -17.52 -14.81 2.92
C ALA A 153 -17.50 -15.32 4.38
N GLY A 154 -17.81 -14.45 5.35
CA GLY A 154 -18.15 -14.80 6.74
C GLY A 154 -17.13 -15.70 7.43
N ASN A 155 -15.87 -15.36 7.44
CA ASN A 155 -14.81 -16.23 7.98
C ASN A 155 -14.50 -15.90 9.44
N GLU A 156 -15.46 -16.10 10.35
CA GLU A 156 -15.11 -16.19 11.76
C GLU A 156 -14.52 -17.58 12.03
N SER A 157 -13.25 -17.60 12.41
CA SER A 157 -12.59 -18.79 12.89
C SER A 157 -13.24 -19.22 14.21
N ILE A 158 -13.35 -20.54 14.45
CA ILE A 158 -13.79 -21.09 15.74
C ILE A 158 -13.02 -20.47 16.92
N ILE A 159 -11.74 -20.16 16.73
CA ILE A 159 -10.87 -19.53 17.72
C ILE A 159 -11.38 -18.13 18.12
N GLN A 160 -12.02 -17.39 17.21
CA GLN A 160 -12.61 -16.07 17.52
C GLN A 160 -13.79 -16.15 18.48
N LYS A 161 -14.55 -17.26 18.46
CA LYS A 161 -15.62 -17.52 19.42
C LYS A 161 -15.12 -17.68 20.85
N PHE A 162 -13.86 -18.08 21.00
CA PHE A 162 -13.17 -18.16 22.31
C PHE A 162 -12.44 -16.86 22.70
N GLY A 163 -12.70 -15.74 21.99
CA GLY A 163 -12.12 -14.45 22.31
C GLY A 163 -10.68 -14.25 21.80
N ILE A 164 -10.15 -15.19 21.04
CA ILE A 164 -8.78 -15.15 20.49
C ILE A 164 -8.85 -14.66 19.01
N LEU A 165 -7.96 -13.74 18.63
CA LEU A 165 -7.92 -13.14 17.29
C LEU A 165 -9.27 -12.52 16.89
N ARG A 166 -9.92 -11.82 17.83
CA ARG A 166 -11.22 -11.19 17.63
C ARG A 166 -11.15 -10.17 16.49
N ARG A 167 -11.78 -10.47 15.37
CA ARG A 167 -11.78 -9.61 14.19
C ARG A 167 -13.18 -9.35 13.70
N LYS A 168 -13.57 -8.08 13.67
CA LYS A 168 -14.75 -7.60 12.99
C LYS A 168 -14.35 -7.02 11.64
N LYS A 169 -15.06 -7.39 10.59
CA LYS A 169 -14.86 -6.86 9.25
C LYS A 169 -16.10 -6.05 8.87
N LEU A 170 -15.89 -4.85 8.35
CA LEU A 170 -16.93 -4.03 7.78
C LEU A 170 -16.61 -3.76 6.31
N PRO A 171 -17.60 -3.68 5.42
CA PRO A 171 -17.35 -3.39 4.01
C PRO A 171 -16.87 -1.94 3.86
N PHE A 172 -15.79 -1.73 3.13
CA PHE A 172 -15.30 -0.37 2.87
C PHE A 172 -16.30 0.46 2.00
N THR A 173 -17.27 -0.19 1.35
CA THR A 173 -18.33 0.46 0.60
C THR A 173 -19.49 0.94 1.45
N ALA A 174 -19.53 0.61 2.75
CA ALA A 174 -20.58 1.06 3.66
C ALA A 174 -20.54 2.58 3.84
N GLU A 175 -21.71 3.14 4.14
CA GLU A 175 -21.84 4.58 4.37
C GLU A 175 -21.13 5.02 5.66
N PRO A 176 -20.62 6.26 5.71
CA PRO A 176 -19.84 6.77 6.84
C PRO A 176 -20.58 6.73 8.18
N ASP A 177 -21.90 6.98 8.20
CA ASP A 177 -22.74 6.94 9.40
C ASP A 177 -22.71 5.56 10.06
N TYR A 178 -22.92 4.52 9.28
CA TYR A 178 -22.86 3.13 9.75
C TYR A 178 -21.46 2.78 10.24
N LEU A 179 -20.42 3.18 9.49
CA LEU A 179 -19.03 2.88 9.87
C LEU A 179 -18.64 3.55 11.19
N VAL A 180 -19.01 4.81 11.39
CA VAL A 180 -18.77 5.59 12.61
C VAL A 180 -19.52 4.98 13.80
N ALA A 181 -20.80 4.64 13.63
CA ALA A 181 -21.59 3.99 14.67
C ALA A 181 -20.98 2.65 15.11
N GLU A 182 -20.63 1.79 14.15
CA GLU A 182 -20.04 0.48 14.41
C GLU A 182 -18.63 0.58 15.00
N PHE A 183 -17.82 1.55 14.58
CA PHE A 183 -16.49 1.82 15.12
C PHE A 183 -16.57 2.23 16.60
N ASN A 184 -17.39 3.22 16.92
CA ASN A 184 -17.58 3.72 18.29
C ASN A 184 -18.21 2.68 19.21
N LYS A 185 -19.13 1.85 18.70
CA LYS A 185 -19.74 0.73 19.45
C LYS A 185 -18.74 -0.38 19.73
N TYR A 186 -17.95 -0.76 18.74
CA TYR A 186 -17.01 -1.88 18.87
C TYR A 186 -15.78 -1.53 19.70
N LYS A 187 -15.32 -0.27 19.67
CA LYS A 187 -14.12 0.23 20.36
C LYS A 187 -12.92 -0.70 20.16
N PRO A 188 -12.37 -0.74 18.91
CA PRO A 188 -11.29 -1.67 18.58
C PRO A 188 -10.00 -1.33 19.32
N ASP A 189 -9.24 -2.36 19.72
CA ASP A 189 -7.87 -2.20 20.21
C ASP A 189 -6.90 -1.97 19.01
N PHE A 190 -7.25 -2.52 17.87
CA PHE A 190 -6.55 -2.29 16.59
C PHE A 190 -7.54 -2.05 15.46
N PHE A 191 -7.37 -0.94 14.77
CA PHE A 191 -8.16 -0.56 13.60
C PHE A 191 -7.28 -0.43 12.36
N TYR A 192 -7.72 -0.92 11.20
CA TYR A 192 -7.05 -0.61 9.94
C TYR A 192 -8.04 -0.37 8.80
N ALA A 193 -7.75 0.67 8.03
CA ALA A 193 -8.60 1.19 6.99
C ALA A 193 -7.80 1.78 5.82
N HIS A 194 -8.48 1.96 4.70
CA HIS A 194 -8.02 2.81 3.62
C HIS A 194 -8.13 4.29 4.01
N LYS A 195 -7.17 5.10 3.59
CA LYS A 195 -7.15 6.54 3.87
C LYS A 195 -8.45 7.24 3.53
N THR A 196 -8.92 7.08 2.27
CA THR A 196 -10.13 7.75 1.78
C THR A 196 -11.34 7.45 2.67
N LYS A 197 -11.54 6.19 3.09
CA LYS A 197 -12.66 5.84 3.97
C LYS A 197 -12.52 6.44 5.35
N LEU A 198 -11.32 6.49 5.86
CA LEU A 198 -11.03 7.08 7.16
C LEU A 198 -11.35 8.59 7.16
N LEU A 199 -10.95 9.30 6.10
CA LEU A 199 -11.30 10.72 5.92
C LEU A 199 -12.81 10.94 5.82
N GLN A 200 -13.55 10.07 5.12
CA GLN A 200 -15.02 10.15 5.04
C GLN A 200 -15.68 9.91 6.41
N MET A 201 -15.16 8.97 7.22
CA MET A 201 -15.66 8.76 8.58
C MET A 201 -15.41 9.98 9.48
N ILE A 202 -14.24 10.59 9.37
CA ILE A 202 -13.86 11.79 10.13
C ILE A 202 -14.76 12.98 9.72
N ASP A 203 -14.92 13.22 8.43
CA ASP A 203 -15.79 14.29 7.91
C ASP A 203 -17.24 14.14 8.40
N TYR A 204 -17.77 12.91 8.32
CA TYR A 204 -19.12 12.65 8.86
C TYR A 204 -19.19 12.90 10.37
N ALA A 205 -18.20 12.45 11.14
CA ALA A 205 -18.18 12.66 12.58
C ALA A 205 -18.08 14.15 12.95
N GLU A 206 -17.26 14.92 12.22
CA GLU A 206 -17.13 16.37 12.43
C GLU A 206 -18.46 17.10 12.11
N LYS A 207 -19.09 16.82 10.96
CA LYS A 207 -20.36 17.42 10.54
C LYS A 207 -21.48 17.16 11.52
N ASN A 208 -21.47 16.01 12.18
CA ASN A 208 -22.52 15.61 13.14
C ASN A 208 -22.12 15.78 14.61
N SER A 209 -20.97 16.42 14.89
CA SER A 209 -20.45 16.63 16.25
C SER A 209 -20.28 15.32 17.05
N ILE A 210 -19.88 14.23 16.36
CA ILE A 210 -19.64 12.91 16.96
C ILE A 210 -18.17 12.78 17.33
N THR A 211 -17.88 12.46 18.60
CA THR A 211 -16.53 12.12 19.02
C THR A 211 -16.19 10.70 18.60
N LEU A 212 -15.10 10.53 17.86
CA LEU A 212 -14.59 9.21 17.52
C LEU A 212 -13.81 8.60 18.68
N TYR A 213 -13.93 7.29 18.83
CA TYR A 213 -13.11 6.52 19.75
C TYR A 213 -11.64 6.57 19.32
N HIS A 214 -10.70 6.69 20.27
CA HIS A 214 -9.26 6.67 20.00
C HIS A 214 -8.72 5.24 20.22
N PRO A 215 -8.42 4.48 19.16
CA PRO A 215 -7.90 3.12 19.31
C PRO A 215 -6.44 3.14 19.79
N PRO A 216 -6.04 2.17 20.63
CA PRO A 216 -4.64 2.04 21.08
C PRO A 216 -3.63 1.83 19.94
N ALA A 217 -4.07 1.36 18.77
CA ALA A 217 -3.28 1.31 17.55
C ALA A 217 -4.19 1.37 16.33
N TYR A 218 -3.77 2.10 15.29
CA TYR A 218 -4.47 2.06 14.01
C TYR A 218 -3.50 2.16 12.83
N ALA A 219 -3.83 1.45 11.76
CA ALA A 219 -3.05 1.44 10.53
C ALA A 219 -3.84 2.04 9.38
N VAL A 220 -3.24 3.01 8.70
CA VAL A 220 -3.75 3.53 7.43
C VAL A 220 -2.95 2.88 6.30
N ILE A 221 -3.64 2.24 5.36
CA ILE A 221 -3.02 1.39 4.34
C ILE A 221 -3.56 1.70 2.94
N SER A 222 -2.87 1.18 1.92
CA SER A 222 -3.30 1.15 0.52
C SER A 222 -3.27 2.46 -0.25
N GLU A 223 -3.03 3.58 0.40
CA GLU A 223 -2.98 4.90 -0.21
C GLU A 223 -1.85 5.71 0.44
N MET A 224 -1.26 6.65 -0.31
CA MET A 224 -0.25 7.55 0.25
C MET A 224 -0.89 8.46 1.29
N ILE A 225 -0.18 8.66 2.40
CA ILE A 225 -0.58 9.53 3.49
C ILE A 225 0.29 10.79 3.41
N SER A 226 -0.35 11.94 3.28
CA SER A 226 0.32 13.22 3.37
C SER A 226 0.50 13.65 4.84
N GLU A 227 1.33 14.64 5.08
CA GLU A 227 1.48 15.23 6.43
C GLU A 227 0.18 15.89 6.92
N GLN A 228 -0.63 16.42 6.00
CA GLN A 228 -1.94 16.94 6.32
C GLN A 228 -2.91 15.82 6.72
N ASP A 229 -2.94 14.72 5.98
CA ASP A 229 -3.74 13.56 6.37
C ASP A 229 -3.33 13.05 7.76
N GLU A 230 -2.02 13.00 8.03
CA GLU A 230 -1.49 12.60 9.34
C GLU A 230 -1.97 13.52 10.46
N LYS A 231 -1.92 14.84 10.26
CA LYS A 231 -2.45 15.82 11.23
C LYS A 231 -3.94 15.60 11.51
N VAL A 232 -4.74 15.37 10.46
CA VAL A 232 -6.17 15.07 10.59
C VAL A 232 -6.38 13.78 11.37
N PHE A 233 -5.68 12.71 11.03
CA PHE A 233 -5.82 11.43 11.72
C PHE A 233 -5.44 11.53 13.19
N ARG A 234 -4.35 12.22 13.53
CA ARG A 234 -3.93 12.43 14.92
C ARG A 234 -4.96 13.23 15.71
N LYS A 235 -5.53 14.28 15.12
CA LYS A 235 -6.57 15.09 15.76
C LYS A 235 -7.80 14.26 16.16
N TYR A 236 -8.24 13.33 15.29
CA TYR A 236 -9.52 12.61 15.48
C TYR A 236 -9.37 11.20 16.04
N LEU A 237 -8.22 10.56 15.91
CA LEU A 237 -7.99 9.18 16.33
C LEU A 237 -6.81 9.01 17.30
N GLY A 238 -6.06 10.10 17.60
CA GLY A 238 -4.90 10.07 18.49
C GLY A 238 -3.59 9.70 17.77
N ASP A 239 -2.51 9.64 18.55
CA ASP A 239 -1.13 9.56 18.03
C ASP A 239 -0.64 8.15 17.67
N HIS A 240 -1.46 7.13 17.84
CA HIS A 240 -1.06 5.72 17.66
C HIS A 240 -1.17 5.21 16.22
N ILE A 241 -0.92 6.08 15.24
CA ILE A 241 -0.88 5.75 13.81
C ILE A 241 0.36 4.96 13.45
N PHE A 242 0.22 4.00 12.53
CA PHE A 242 1.31 3.46 11.74
C PHE A 242 0.83 3.11 10.33
N THR A 243 1.75 2.85 9.42
CA THR A 243 1.42 2.46 8.05
C THR A 243 2.30 1.32 7.58
N SER A 244 1.89 0.68 6.50
CA SER A 244 2.61 -0.41 5.86
C SER A 244 2.44 -0.30 4.35
N TYR A 245 3.54 -0.42 3.63
CA TYR A 245 3.49 -0.54 2.20
C TYR A 245 3.22 -2.00 1.82
N VAL A 246 2.09 -2.20 1.15
CA VAL A 246 1.52 -3.52 0.89
C VAL A 246 1.18 -3.65 -0.58
N TRP A 247 1.68 -4.70 -1.21
CA TRP A 247 1.29 -5.11 -2.56
C TRP A 247 0.47 -6.40 -2.50
N MET A 248 -0.61 -6.43 -3.27
CA MET A 248 -1.45 -7.63 -3.33
C MET A 248 -0.67 -8.83 -3.87
N GLU A 249 0.28 -8.58 -4.78
CA GLU A 249 1.12 -9.58 -5.41
C GLU A 249 2.16 -10.18 -4.46
N THR A 250 2.55 -9.48 -3.41
CA THR A 250 3.69 -9.88 -2.56
C THR A 250 3.43 -9.78 -1.06
N GLY A 251 2.34 -9.11 -0.66
CA GLY A 251 2.01 -8.84 0.73
C GLY A 251 2.70 -7.60 1.30
N ALA A 252 2.70 -7.48 2.62
CA ALA A 252 3.31 -6.36 3.34
C ALA A 252 4.83 -6.48 3.32
N CYS A 253 5.52 -5.51 2.73
CA CYS A 253 6.98 -5.51 2.59
C CYS A 253 7.68 -4.48 3.48
N THR A 254 6.94 -3.52 4.03
CA THR A 254 7.48 -2.54 4.97
C THR A 254 6.46 -2.21 6.06
N PHE A 255 6.91 -1.50 7.10
CA PHE A 255 6.05 -0.90 8.10
C PHE A 255 6.73 0.31 8.75
N THR A 256 5.92 1.20 9.33
CA THR A 256 6.43 2.26 10.23
C THR A 256 6.24 1.87 11.68
N LYS A 257 6.95 2.51 12.60
CA LYS A 257 6.69 2.40 14.03
C LYS A 257 5.40 3.13 14.38
N VAL A 258 4.68 2.63 15.38
CA VAL A 258 3.51 3.33 15.93
C VAL A 258 3.89 4.75 16.35
N GLY A 259 3.03 5.70 16.05
CA GLY A 259 3.30 7.13 16.21
C GLY A 259 4.00 7.78 15.01
N SER A 260 4.19 7.07 13.90
CA SER A 260 4.84 7.63 12.70
C SER A 260 4.29 7.05 11.40
N ILE A 261 4.32 7.83 10.33
CA ILE A 261 4.01 7.39 8.95
C ILE A 261 5.27 7.25 8.08
N LYS A 262 6.43 7.66 8.57
CA LYS A 262 7.75 7.55 7.91
C LYS A 262 8.89 7.61 8.95
N PRO A 263 10.10 7.06 8.65
CA PRO A 263 10.40 6.23 7.49
C PRO A 263 9.81 4.83 7.61
N HIS A 264 9.67 4.14 6.49
CA HIS A 264 9.27 2.74 6.47
C HIS A 264 10.47 1.83 6.69
N ILE A 265 10.34 0.84 7.56
CA ILE A 265 11.32 -0.21 7.83
C ILE A 265 11.05 -1.37 6.86
N VAL A 266 12.05 -1.81 6.11
CA VAL A 266 11.94 -2.93 5.18
C VAL A 266 11.93 -4.26 5.94
N THR A 267 11.03 -5.17 5.55
CA THR A 267 10.98 -6.53 6.14
C THR A 267 11.99 -7.46 5.46
N ASN A 268 13.28 -7.18 5.63
CA ASN A 268 14.41 -7.83 4.93
C ASN A 268 14.51 -9.35 5.12
N ASP A 269 13.86 -9.93 6.10
CA ASP A 269 13.78 -11.38 6.26
C ASP A 269 12.75 -12.05 5.35
N THR A 270 11.88 -11.26 4.71
CA THR A 270 10.78 -11.75 3.88
C THR A 270 10.77 -11.17 2.46
N HIS A 271 11.34 -10.00 2.29
CA HIS A 271 11.38 -9.28 1.01
C HIS A 271 12.78 -8.75 0.71
N ILE A 272 13.05 -8.48 -0.55
CA ILE A 272 14.13 -7.63 -1.02
C ILE A 272 13.49 -6.47 -1.78
N ILE A 273 13.86 -5.25 -1.43
CA ILE A 273 13.51 -4.04 -2.17
C ILE A 273 14.81 -3.49 -2.73
N ASN A 274 14.96 -3.48 -4.04
CA ASN A 274 16.05 -2.80 -4.73
C ASN A 274 15.50 -1.52 -5.35
N VAL A 275 16.22 -0.43 -5.19
CA VAL A 275 15.96 0.81 -5.91
C VAL A 275 17.03 0.95 -6.98
N VAL A 276 16.63 1.21 -8.22
CA VAL A 276 17.53 1.30 -9.36
C VAL A 276 17.30 2.60 -10.12
N ASN A 277 18.41 3.19 -10.59
CA ASN A 277 18.38 4.36 -11.46
C ASN A 277 17.99 3.98 -12.91
N GLU A 278 17.98 4.96 -13.83
CA GLU A 278 17.63 4.75 -15.24
C GLU A 278 18.57 3.78 -15.95
N GLU A 279 19.83 3.64 -15.48
CA GLU A 279 20.79 2.67 -16.02
C GLU A 279 20.58 1.24 -15.47
N GLY A 280 19.61 1.04 -14.57
CA GLY A 280 19.35 -0.24 -13.91
C GLY A 280 20.35 -0.61 -12.81
N LYS A 281 21.17 0.32 -12.36
CA LYS A 281 22.11 0.14 -11.24
C LYS A 281 21.44 0.50 -9.92
N LEU A 282 21.87 -0.18 -8.83
CA LEU A 282 21.42 0.17 -7.47
C LEU A 282 21.72 1.64 -7.17
N ASP A 283 20.73 2.32 -6.60
CA ASP A 283 20.81 3.71 -6.22
C ASP A 283 19.98 3.96 -4.94
N SER A 284 20.19 5.08 -4.30
CA SER A 284 19.39 5.57 -3.18
C SER A 284 18.05 6.20 -3.62
N HIS A 285 17.93 6.54 -4.90
CA HIS A 285 16.74 7.11 -5.52
C HIS A 285 16.45 6.44 -6.85
N GLY A 286 15.19 6.11 -7.13
CA GLY A 286 14.78 5.60 -8.43
C GLY A 286 13.64 4.59 -8.35
N LYS A 287 13.58 3.73 -9.36
CA LYS A 287 12.55 2.72 -9.54
C LYS A 287 12.67 1.61 -8.51
N MET A 288 11.54 1.26 -7.89
CA MET A 288 11.48 0.21 -6.87
C MET A 288 11.20 -1.17 -7.50
N LEU A 289 12.09 -2.11 -7.23
CA LEU A 289 11.99 -3.52 -7.64
C LEU A 289 11.82 -4.40 -6.42
N LEU A 290 10.78 -5.24 -6.43
CA LEU A 290 10.38 -6.03 -5.27
C LEU A 290 10.54 -7.53 -5.53
N THR A 291 11.12 -8.25 -4.56
CA THR A 291 11.20 -9.72 -4.55
C THR A 291 10.61 -10.27 -3.27
N ASN A 292 9.63 -11.17 -3.36
CA ASN A 292 9.12 -11.92 -2.20
C ASN A 292 9.90 -13.23 -2.04
N LEU A 293 10.59 -13.39 -0.92
CA LEU A 293 11.46 -14.53 -0.63
C LEU A 293 10.73 -15.81 -0.19
N ASN A 294 9.41 -15.76 -0.06
CA ASN A 294 8.61 -16.86 0.51
C ASN A 294 7.62 -17.46 -0.49
N PHE A 295 7.47 -16.84 -1.66
CA PHE A 295 6.63 -17.36 -2.74
C PHE A 295 7.46 -18.31 -3.61
N LEU A 296 7.24 -19.61 -3.42
CA LEU A 296 7.95 -20.68 -4.13
C LEU A 296 7.09 -21.37 -5.18
N THR A 297 5.76 -21.20 -5.12
CA THR A 297 4.82 -21.79 -6.07
C THR A 297 4.78 -20.96 -7.35
N TYR A 298 4.48 -19.68 -7.23
CA TYR A 298 4.51 -18.69 -8.31
C TYR A 298 5.36 -17.50 -7.85
N PRO A 299 6.69 -17.60 -7.96
CA PRO A 299 7.61 -16.59 -7.47
C PRO A 299 7.39 -15.21 -8.09
N ILE A 300 7.56 -14.16 -7.30
CA ILE A 300 7.62 -12.78 -7.75
C ILE A 300 9.02 -12.26 -7.47
N ILE A 301 9.82 -12.12 -8.51
CA ILE A 301 11.26 -11.82 -8.43
C ILE A 301 11.57 -10.60 -9.27
N ASN A 302 12.25 -9.62 -8.67
CA ASN A 302 12.71 -8.39 -9.34
C ASN A 302 11.56 -7.66 -10.06
N TYR A 303 10.40 -7.58 -9.38
CA TYR A 303 9.16 -7.04 -9.93
C TYR A 303 9.15 -5.53 -9.87
N ASP A 304 8.95 -4.90 -11.04
CA ASP A 304 8.69 -3.47 -11.15
C ASP A 304 7.30 -3.15 -10.61
N VAL A 305 7.26 -2.56 -9.43
CA VAL A 305 6.00 -2.19 -8.77
C VAL A 305 5.37 -0.93 -9.38
N GLY A 306 6.14 -0.19 -10.21
CA GLY A 306 5.70 1.05 -10.84
C GLY A 306 5.76 2.27 -9.92
N ASP A 307 6.39 2.17 -8.75
CA ASP A 307 6.64 3.29 -7.84
C ASP A 307 8.14 3.58 -7.78
N ASN A 308 8.48 4.86 -7.57
CA ASN A 308 9.83 5.31 -7.24
C ASN A 308 9.95 5.51 -5.72
N ALA A 309 11.15 5.34 -5.19
CA ALA A 309 11.42 5.52 -3.76
C ALA A 309 12.80 6.11 -3.49
N ASP A 310 12.92 6.73 -2.31
CA ASP A 310 14.19 7.08 -1.69
C ASP A 310 14.47 6.07 -0.58
N VAL A 311 15.66 5.45 -0.61
CA VAL A 311 16.08 4.46 0.37
C VAL A 311 17.41 4.85 1.01
N TYR A 312 17.59 4.43 2.25
CA TYR A 312 18.87 4.55 2.95
C TYR A 312 19.05 3.38 3.92
N GLU A 313 20.27 3.16 4.36
CA GLU A 313 20.60 2.19 5.40
C GLU A 313 21.22 2.91 6.59
N GLU A 314 20.78 2.57 7.80
CA GLU A 314 21.32 3.07 9.06
C GLU A 314 21.39 1.91 10.05
N ASP A 315 22.55 1.72 10.67
CA ASP A 315 22.83 0.64 11.63
C ASP A 315 22.50 -0.78 11.09
N GLY A 316 22.66 -1.01 9.79
CA GLY A 316 22.35 -2.28 9.13
C GLY A 316 20.85 -2.53 8.98
N ILE A 317 20.02 -1.49 9.04
CA ILE A 317 18.58 -1.52 8.81
C ILE A 317 18.28 -0.71 7.57
N GLU A 318 17.53 -1.30 6.65
CA GLU A 318 17.11 -0.62 5.44
C GLU A 318 15.77 0.09 5.65
N PHE A 319 15.76 1.35 5.24
CA PHE A 319 14.60 2.23 5.32
C PHE A 319 14.20 2.75 3.94
N ILE A 320 12.90 2.91 3.75
CA ILE A 320 12.37 3.76 2.68
C ILE A 320 12.02 5.10 3.33
N ALA A 321 12.77 6.14 2.97
CA ALA A 321 12.54 7.50 3.45
C ALA A 321 11.25 8.08 2.87
N LYS A 322 11.04 7.81 1.56
CA LYS A 322 9.91 8.36 0.81
C LYS A 322 9.52 7.43 -0.34
N ILE A 323 8.23 7.31 -0.57
CA ILE A 323 7.65 6.67 -1.76
C ILE A 323 7.04 7.79 -2.60
N HIS A 324 7.44 7.90 -3.87
CA HIS A 324 7.02 8.99 -4.76
C HIS A 324 5.73 8.68 -5.55
N GLY A 325 5.13 7.49 -5.33
CA GLY A 325 3.94 7.06 -6.06
C GLY A 325 4.25 6.57 -7.48
N ARG A 326 3.20 6.35 -8.25
CA ARG A 326 3.33 5.76 -9.59
C ARG A 326 3.78 6.77 -10.60
N VAL A 327 4.56 6.31 -11.56
CA VAL A 327 4.97 7.10 -12.74
C VAL A 327 3.76 7.69 -13.48
N ASN A 328 2.58 7.04 -13.41
CA ASN A 328 1.33 7.51 -14.03
C ASN A 328 0.52 8.53 -13.19
N ASP A 329 0.99 8.88 -12.00
CA ASP A 329 0.36 9.89 -11.12
C ASP A 329 1.16 11.20 -11.18
N TRP A 330 1.61 11.58 -12.37
CA TRP A 330 2.37 12.80 -12.64
C TRP A 330 1.59 13.74 -13.54
N ILE A 331 1.76 15.03 -13.30
CA ILE A 331 1.40 16.09 -14.24
C ILE A 331 2.58 16.23 -15.21
N CYS A 332 2.31 16.05 -16.49
CA CYS A 332 3.32 16.16 -17.56
C CYS A 332 3.14 17.47 -18.31
N LEU A 333 4.19 18.28 -18.43
CA LEU A 333 4.18 19.49 -19.22
C LEU A 333 4.63 19.20 -20.66
N ARG A 334 4.33 20.13 -21.59
CA ARG A 334 4.75 20.02 -23.02
C ARG A 334 6.27 20.02 -23.20
N ASP A 335 6.99 20.65 -22.29
CA ASP A 335 8.46 20.72 -22.29
C ASP A 335 9.13 19.48 -21.68
N GLY A 336 8.36 18.46 -21.31
CA GLY A 336 8.85 17.20 -20.74
C GLY A 336 9.04 17.23 -19.22
N ARG A 337 8.88 18.37 -18.54
CA ARG A 337 8.88 18.40 -17.07
C ARG A 337 7.72 17.61 -16.50
N LYS A 338 7.98 16.90 -15.40
CA LYS A 338 7.00 16.05 -14.70
C LYS A 338 6.94 16.46 -13.23
N TYR A 339 5.74 16.61 -12.73
CA TYR A 339 5.48 16.96 -11.35
C TYR A 339 4.62 15.89 -10.68
N ASP A 340 5.08 15.39 -9.55
CA ASP A 340 4.31 14.51 -8.68
C ASP A 340 3.31 15.33 -7.83
N TYR A 341 2.73 14.71 -6.81
CA TYR A 341 1.74 15.37 -5.94
C TYR A 341 2.34 16.47 -5.03
N HIS A 342 3.66 16.54 -4.84
CA HIS A 342 4.28 17.43 -3.85
C HIS A 342 4.07 18.92 -4.11
N PRO A 343 4.19 19.47 -5.34
CA PRO A 343 3.87 20.85 -5.60
C PRO A 343 2.45 21.22 -5.19
N PHE A 344 1.50 20.35 -5.52
CA PHE A 344 0.09 20.55 -5.18
C PHE A 344 -0.12 20.44 -3.66
N TYR A 345 0.48 19.44 -3.03
CA TYR A 345 0.43 19.29 -1.58
C TYR A 345 0.94 20.54 -0.86
N ARG A 346 2.10 21.09 -1.26
CA ARG A 346 2.64 22.32 -0.70
C ARG A 346 1.70 23.50 -0.84
N ALA A 347 1.04 23.63 -1.98
CA ALA A 347 0.09 24.70 -2.22
C ALA A 347 -1.12 24.63 -1.26
N PHE A 348 -1.48 23.42 -0.79
CA PHE A 348 -2.58 23.21 0.16
C PHE A 348 -2.14 23.14 1.63
N GLU A 349 -0.86 23.14 1.94
CA GLU A 349 -0.31 22.91 3.30
C GLU A 349 -0.87 23.86 4.36
N ALA A 350 -1.16 25.10 4.00
CA ALA A 350 -1.71 26.12 4.89
C ALA A 350 -3.25 26.19 4.86
N GLN A 351 -3.94 25.34 4.09
CA GLN A 351 -5.38 25.43 3.85
C GLN A 351 -6.17 24.49 4.77
N ASP A 352 -6.24 24.82 6.06
CA ASP A 352 -6.87 23.97 7.10
C ASP A 352 -8.35 23.63 6.84
N LYS A 353 -9.04 24.39 5.97
CA LYS A 353 -10.44 24.16 5.61
C LYS A 353 -10.64 23.22 4.42
N VAL A 354 -9.56 22.79 3.77
CA VAL A 354 -9.59 21.77 2.71
C VAL A 354 -9.26 20.43 3.34
N ILE A 355 -10.23 19.53 3.37
CA ILE A 355 -10.06 18.20 3.95
C ILE A 355 -9.61 17.15 2.94
N HIS A 356 -9.88 17.37 1.66
CA HIS A 356 -9.46 16.48 0.58
C HIS A 356 -9.36 17.22 -0.74
N PHE A 357 -8.40 16.85 -1.57
CA PHE A 357 -8.27 17.35 -2.93
C PHE A 357 -7.81 16.28 -3.92
N ARG A 358 -8.11 16.50 -5.21
CA ARG A 358 -7.66 15.69 -6.33
C ARG A 358 -7.28 16.60 -7.48
N ILE A 359 -6.16 16.32 -8.13
CA ILE A 359 -5.67 17.01 -9.30
C ILE A 359 -6.00 16.18 -10.53
N ILE A 360 -6.67 16.75 -11.50
CA ILE A 360 -6.97 16.10 -12.79
C ILE A 360 -6.32 16.92 -13.88
N GLN A 361 -5.31 16.34 -14.52
CA GLN A 361 -4.77 16.92 -15.75
C GLN A 361 -5.69 16.52 -16.90
N GLU A 362 -6.42 17.46 -17.43
CA GLU A 362 -7.35 17.25 -18.54
C GLU A 362 -6.58 17.11 -19.88
N ASP A 363 -5.62 18.00 -20.10
CA ASP A 363 -4.68 18.04 -21.21
C ASP A 363 -3.37 18.72 -20.75
N TYR A 364 -2.48 19.09 -21.69
CA TYR A 364 -1.19 19.72 -21.37
C TYR A 364 -1.29 21.13 -20.77
N GLU A 365 -2.44 21.79 -20.87
CA GLU A 365 -2.65 23.18 -20.44
C GLU A 365 -3.68 23.28 -19.31
N ASN A 366 -4.62 22.35 -19.23
CA ASN A 366 -5.77 22.42 -18.33
C ASN A 366 -5.67 21.44 -17.17
N ILE A 367 -5.74 21.97 -15.96
CA ILE A 367 -5.71 21.21 -14.71
C ILE A 367 -6.97 21.54 -13.91
N THR A 368 -7.79 20.53 -13.62
CA THR A 368 -8.91 20.64 -12.69
C THR A 368 -8.48 20.22 -11.29
N ILE A 369 -8.70 21.07 -10.31
CA ILE A 369 -8.46 20.83 -8.90
C ILE A 369 -9.78 20.62 -8.21
N GLN A 370 -10.12 19.35 -7.91
CA GLN A 370 -11.30 19.01 -7.13
C GLN A 370 -11.02 19.19 -5.64
N LEU A 371 -11.92 19.85 -4.93
CA LEU A 371 -11.77 20.21 -3.52
C LEU A 371 -12.98 19.76 -2.71
N VAL A 372 -12.73 19.25 -1.51
CA VAL A 372 -13.73 19.01 -0.48
C VAL A 372 -13.38 19.85 0.73
N ALA A 373 -14.30 20.69 1.13
CA ALA A 373 -14.14 21.58 2.27
C ALA A 373 -14.71 20.99 3.55
N SER A 374 -14.27 21.50 4.69
CA SER A 374 -14.95 21.31 5.98
C SER A 374 -16.37 21.93 5.95
N ALA A 375 -17.27 21.41 6.77
CA ALA A 375 -18.71 21.77 6.75
C ALA A 375 -19.07 23.26 6.97
N ARG A 376 -18.10 24.12 7.22
CA ARG A 376 -18.31 25.54 7.57
C ARG A 376 -17.46 26.49 6.74
N ILE A 377 -17.39 26.27 5.43
CA ILE A 377 -16.67 27.17 4.53
C ILE A 377 -17.64 28.12 3.82
N THR A 378 -17.31 29.41 3.79
CA THR A 378 -18.08 30.43 3.05
C THR A 378 -17.55 30.58 1.62
N GLU A 379 -18.32 31.13 0.72
CA GLU A 379 -17.89 31.41 -0.66
C GLU A 379 -16.69 32.37 -0.73
N THR A 380 -16.59 33.32 0.21
CA THR A 380 -15.46 34.23 0.30
C THR A 380 -14.17 33.44 0.68
N GLU A 381 -14.27 32.52 1.63
CA GLU A 381 -13.15 31.66 2.01
C GLU A 381 -12.72 30.72 0.90
N LYS A 382 -13.65 30.16 0.13
CA LYS A 382 -13.31 29.37 -1.06
C LYS A 382 -12.48 30.18 -2.06
N LYS A 383 -12.91 31.41 -2.38
CA LYS A 383 -12.16 32.29 -3.28
C LYS A 383 -10.78 32.66 -2.76
N ASN A 384 -10.64 32.88 -1.46
CA ASN A 384 -9.33 33.14 -0.85
C ASN A 384 -8.42 31.93 -0.98
N ILE A 385 -8.91 30.73 -0.69
CA ILE A 385 -8.17 29.46 -0.84
C ILE A 385 -7.75 29.26 -2.31
N GLU A 386 -8.65 29.47 -3.26
CA GLU A 386 -8.33 29.37 -4.70
C GLU A 386 -7.21 30.33 -5.10
N CYS A 387 -7.29 31.58 -4.64
CA CYS A 387 -6.28 32.59 -4.92
C CYS A 387 -4.91 32.22 -4.33
N ASP A 388 -4.88 31.80 -3.06
CA ASP A 388 -3.65 31.42 -2.38
C ASP A 388 -3.01 30.19 -3.03
N VAL A 389 -3.80 29.14 -3.29
CA VAL A 389 -3.33 27.91 -3.93
C VAL A 389 -2.81 28.19 -5.34
N LEU A 390 -3.52 29.02 -6.13
CA LEU A 390 -3.09 29.41 -7.46
C LEU A 390 -1.73 30.14 -7.44
N ASN A 391 -1.57 31.08 -6.52
CA ASN A 391 -0.31 31.81 -6.36
C ASN A 391 0.84 30.87 -5.98
N GLN A 392 0.60 29.94 -5.06
CA GLN A 392 1.59 28.94 -4.66
C GLN A 392 1.98 28.01 -5.83
N LEU A 393 0.98 27.52 -6.58
CA LEU A 393 1.23 26.63 -7.72
C LEU A 393 2.04 27.33 -8.83
N LYS A 394 1.69 28.58 -9.16
CA LYS A 394 2.47 29.37 -10.12
C LYS A 394 3.91 29.58 -9.67
N HIS A 395 4.13 29.79 -8.37
CA HIS A 395 5.47 29.97 -7.80
C HIS A 395 6.29 28.66 -7.79
N ILE A 396 5.64 27.49 -7.62
CA ILE A 396 6.32 26.20 -7.52
C ILE A 396 6.54 25.56 -8.90
N ILE A 397 5.53 25.61 -9.76
CA ILE A 397 5.52 24.86 -11.04
C ILE A 397 6.20 25.67 -12.16
N HIS A 398 6.21 27.00 -12.08
CA HIS A 398 6.79 27.89 -13.10
C HIS A 398 6.33 27.56 -14.54
N ALA A 399 5.01 27.37 -14.72
CA ALA A 399 4.39 27.10 -16.01
C ALA A 399 3.20 28.06 -16.17
N GLU A 400 3.42 29.18 -16.86
CA GLU A 400 2.44 30.24 -17.07
C GLU A 400 1.27 29.79 -17.99
N GLU A 401 1.53 28.80 -18.83
CA GLU A 401 0.57 28.20 -19.77
C GLU A 401 -0.52 27.36 -19.07
N LEU A 402 -0.31 26.97 -17.81
CA LEU A 402 -1.25 26.13 -17.10
C LEU A 402 -2.48 26.94 -16.60
N VAL A 403 -3.63 26.46 -16.98
CA VAL A 403 -4.93 26.96 -16.53
C VAL A 403 -5.47 26.03 -15.43
N TYR A 404 -5.76 26.59 -14.29
CA TYR A 404 -6.29 25.86 -13.14
C TYR A 404 -7.78 26.16 -12.96
N LEU A 405 -8.60 25.10 -12.96
CA LEU A 405 -10.03 25.17 -12.65
C LEU A 405 -10.26 24.54 -11.27
N PHE A 406 -10.88 25.28 -10.37
CA PHE A 406 -11.27 24.79 -9.04
C PHE A 406 -12.71 24.27 -9.07
N ASP A 407 -12.91 23.04 -8.60
CA ASP A 407 -14.17 22.31 -8.63
C ASP A 407 -14.50 21.85 -7.19
N TRP A 408 -15.30 22.64 -6.47
CA TRP A 408 -15.73 22.36 -5.11
C TRP A 408 -16.85 21.31 -5.10
N ARG A 409 -16.64 20.25 -4.31
CA ARG A 409 -17.55 19.11 -4.22
C ARG A 409 -17.85 18.76 -2.78
N ASP A 410 -19.01 18.13 -2.57
CA ASP A 410 -19.36 17.54 -1.27
C ASP A 410 -18.47 16.35 -0.95
N LYS A 411 -18.07 15.58 -1.96
CA LYS A 411 -17.15 14.44 -1.87
C LYS A 411 -16.39 14.21 -3.18
N ILE A 412 -15.20 13.63 -3.07
CA ILE A 412 -14.47 13.08 -4.21
C ILE A 412 -14.76 11.60 -4.27
N GLU A 413 -15.41 11.15 -5.34
CA GLU A 413 -15.75 9.74 -5.51
C GLU A 413 -14.47 8.90 -5.67
N PRO A 414 -14.34 7.83 -4.90
CA PRO A 414 -13.25 6.86 -5.09
C PRO A 414 -13.42 6.14 -6.43
N ASP A 415 -12.34 5.60 -6.94
CA ASP A 415 -12.38 4.72 -8.10
C ASP A 415 -13.08 3.38 -7.74
N LYS A 416 -13.24 2.49 -8.75
CA LYS A 416 -13.86 1.17 -8.56
C LYS A 416 -13.16 0.30 -7.50
N SER A 417 -11.96 0.67 -7.09
CA SER A 417 -11.18 -0.02 -6.06
C SER A 417 -11.41 0.52 -4.64
N GLY A 418 -12.25 1.55 -4.50
CA GLY A 418 -12.47 2.24 -3.24
C GLY A 418 -11.36 3.21 -2.86
N LYS A 419 -10.44 3.55 -3.78
CA LYS A 419 -9.31 4.45 -3.55
C LYS A 419 -9.50 5.77 -4.29
N THR A 420 -9.00 6.84 -3.70
CA THR A 420 -8.91 8.14 -4.37
C THR A 420 -7.47 8.41 -4.77
N ARG A 421 -7.22 8.61 -6.06
CA ARG A 421 -5.91 9.07 -6.54
C ARG A 421 -5.78 10.56 -6.29
N PHE A 422 -4.57 10.99 -5.91
CA PHE A 422 -4.25 12.41 -5.79
C PHE A 422 -4.15 13.09 -7.16
N ILE A 423 -3.52 12.43 -8.11
CA ILE A 423 -3.36 12.90 -9.48
C ILE A 423 -4.01 11.91 -10.43
N VAL A 424 -4.71 12.44 -11.41
CA VAL A 424 -5.24 11.70 -12.55
C VAL A 424 -4.84 12.48 -13.80
N SER A 425 -3.88 11.98 -14.57
CA SER A 425 -3.55 12.58 -15.87
C SER A 425 -4.29 11.84 -16.99
N LYS A 426 -4.95 12.61 -17.86
CA LYS A 426 -5.55 12.14 -19.12
C LYS A 426 -4.59 12.26 -20.29
N VAL A 427 -3.44 12.90 -20.09
CA VAL A 427 -2.36 12.99 -21.05
C VAL A 427 -1.70 11.62 -21.14
N LYS A 428 -1.62 11.08 -22.34
CA LYS A 428 -0.89 9.82 -22.64
C LYS A 428 0.51 10.18 -23.12
N GLU A 429 1.51 9.54 -22.55
CA GLU A 429 2.89 9.57 -23.05
C GLU A 429 2.98 8.89 -24.40
#